data_e7c6878d576e6db5e14e4ddc508898d8
#
_entry.id   e7c6878d576e6db5e14e4ddc508898d8
#
_cell.length_a   1.000
_cell.length_b   1.000
_cell.length_c   1.000
_cell.angle_alpha   90.00
_cell.angle_beta   90.00
_cell.angle_gamma   90.00
#
_symmetry.space_group_name_H-M   'P 1'
#
loop_
_entity.id
_entity.type
_entity.pdbx_description
1 polymer ?
#
loop_
_entity_poly.entity_id
_entity_poly.type
_entity_poly.pdbx_seq_one_letter_code
_entity_poly.pdbx_strand_id
1 'polypeptide(L)'
;MKKQKGFSLIELLIVVAIILIIAAIAIPNLLRSKMAANESSAVGSLRTINTAEVTYANTYPATGYAAALVNLGGAANSCAAATFAAVANACLIDNVLAGGTKSGYAFTAVGAGGPPATIYASKATPVTPGQTGQRNFCSDQSGVIYYTQNPAACSNASTSL
;
A
#
# COMPACT_ATOMS: atom_id res chain seq x y z
N MET A 1 38.25 14.48 -47.38
CA MET A 1 37.85 13.37 -46.50
C MET A 1 38.08 13.77 -45.04
N LYS A 2 37.05 13.87 -44.22
CA LYS A 2 37.17 14.18 -42.77
C LYS A 2 37.67 12.91 -42.07
N LYS A 3 38.87 12.97 -41.44
CA LYS A 3 39.39 11.86 -40.60
C LYS A 3 38.45 11.68 -39.42
N GLN A 4 37.79 10.53 -39.31
CA GLN A 4 37.07 10.15 -38.13
C GLN A 4 38.08 9.84 -37.01
N LYS A 5 37.98 10.59 -35.88
CA LYS A 5 38.79 10.30 -34.69
C LYS A 5 38.10 9.14 -33.96
N GLY A 6 38.81 8.00 -33.88
CA GLY A 6 38.34 6.85 -33.09
C GLY A 6 38.40 7.13 -31.59
N PHE A 7 37.47 6.52 -30.80
CA PHE A 7 37.45 6.63 -29.35
C PHE A 7 38.56 5.79 -28.73
N SER A 8 39.27 6.32 -27.75
CA SER A 8 40.32 5.58 -27.06
C SER A 8 39.72 4.58 -26.09
N LEU A 9 40.26 3.37 -25.99
CA LEU A 9 39.87 2.34 -25.05
C LEU A 9 39.97 2.84 -23.60
N ILE A 10 40.97 3.65 -23.29
CA ILE A 10 41.18 4.21 -21.96
C ILE A 10 40.10 5.26 -21.59
N GLU A 11 39.63 6.06 -22.55
CA GLU A 11 38.54 7.01 -22.33
C GLU A 11 37.26 6.28 -21.97
N LEU A 12 36.95 5.17 -22.66
CA LEU A 12 35.79 4.35 -22.35
C LEU A 12 35.92 3.73 -20.95
N LEU A 13 37.10 3.23 -20.60
CA LEU A 13 37.34 2.55 -19.32
C LEU A 13 37.19 3.50 -18.13
N ILE A 14 37.69 4.74 -18.24
CA ILE A 14 37.54 5.74 -17.19
C ILE A 14 36.07 6.12 -16.99
N VAL A 15 35.32 6.32 -18.08
CA VAL A 15 33.89 6.69 -18.01
C VAL A 15 33.08 5.58 -17.33
N VAL A 16 33.31 4.31 -17.71
CA VAL A 16 32.61 3.18 -17.06
C VAL A 16 32.98 3.08 -15.59
N ALA A 17 34.26 3.27 -15.23
CA ALA A 17 34.69 3.23 -13.84
C ALA A 17 33.97 4.29 -12.99
N ILE A 18 33.84 5.53 -13.49
CA ILE A 18 33.13 6.62 -12.78
C ILE A 18 31.62 6.28 -12.63
N ILE A 19 31.00 5.77 -13.69
CA ILE A 19 29.58 5.38 -13.64
C ILE A 19 29.35 4.28 -12.61
N LEU A 20 30.22 3.27 -12.53
CA LEU A 20 30.11 2.20 -11.56
C LEU A 20 30.27 2.68 -10.12
N ILE A 21 31.17 3.62 -9.85
CA ILE A 21 31.33 4.21 -8.51
C ILE A 21 30.08 4.97 -8.10
N ILE A 22 29.51 5.80 -9.00
CA ILE A 22 28.28 6.54 -8.71
C ILE A 22 27.11 5.59 -8.51
N ALA A 23 26.97 4.59 -9.37
CA ALA A 23 25.90 3.58 -9.28
C ALA A 23 25.95 2.79 -7.97
N ALA A 24 27.14 2.41 -7.51
CA ALA A 24 27.32 1.66 -6.24
C ALA A 24 26.78 2.42 -5.02
N ILE A 25 26.82 3.74 -5.03
CA ILE A 25 26.30 4.59 -3.93
C ILE A 25 24.82 4.93 -4.17
N ALA A 26 24.44 5.19 -5.42
CA ALA A 26 23.10 5.70 -5.75
C ALA A 26 22.02 4.61 -5.67
N ILE A 27 22.30 3.39 -6.13
CA ILE A 27 21.31 2.30 -6.18
C ILE A 27 20.76 1.94 -4.79
N PRO A 28 21.57 1.66 -3.74
CA PRO A 28 21.05 1.31 -2.42
C PRO A 28 20.28 2.47 -1.78
N ASN A 29 20.70 3.72 -2.00
CA ASN A 29 20.00 4.89 -1.49
C ASN A 29 18.63 5.07 -2.17
N LEU A 30 18.55 4.86 -3.49
CA LEU A 30 17.29 4.92 -4.23
C LEU A 30 16.32 3.83 -3.75
N LEU A 31 16.80 2.61 -3.50
CA LEU A 31 15.95 1.52 -3.00
C LEU A 31 15.36 1.85 -1.62
N ARG A 32 16.16 2.38 -0.70
CA ARG A 32 15.69 2.83 0.62
C ARG A 32 14.65 3.94 0.52
N SER A 33 14.89 4.93 -0.35
CA SER A 33 13.93 6.02 -0.58
C SER A 33 12.62 5.50 -1.17
N LYS A 34 12.67 4.54 -2.10
CA LYS A 34 11.49 3.88 -2.66
C LYS A 34 10.71 3.10 -1.60
N MET A 35 11.38 2.35 -0.73
CA MET A 35 10.72 1.65 0.38
C MET A 35 10.03 2.64 1.33
N ALA A 36 10.68 3.72 1.72
CA ALA A 36 10.10 4.75 2.58
C ALA A 36 8.86 5.41 1.95
N ALA A 37 8.90 5.69 0.65
CA ALA A 37 7.75 6.22 -0.09
C ALA A 37 6.58 5.23 -0.13
N ASN A 38 6.85 3.93 -0.37
CA ASN A 38 5.84 2.88 -0.34
C ASN A 38 5.20 2.74 1.04
N GLU A 39 6.00 2.77 2.12
CA GLU A 39 5.52 2.72 3.50
C GLU A 39 4.62 3.92 3.84
N SER A 40 5.02 5.12 3.44
CA SER A 40 4.19 6.32 3.60
C SER A 40 2.86 6.22 2.83
N SER A 41 2.89 5.71 1.59
CA SER A 41 1.70 5.43 0.79
C SER A 41 0.79 4.39 1.45
N ALA A 42 1.37 3.35 2.06
CA ALA A 42 0.63 2.30 2.78
C ALA A 42 -0.12 2.87 3.99
N VAL A 43 0.54 3.72 4.79
CA VAL A 43 -0.09 4.43 5.92
C VAL A 43 -1.23 5.33 5.45
N GLY A 44 -1.03 6.09 4.36
CA GLY A 44 -2.08 6.91 3.76
C GLY A 44 -3.28 6.09 3.30
N SER A 45 -3.03 4.93 2.68
CA SER A 45 -4.09 4.01 2.24
C SER A 45 -4.86 3.40 3.42
N LEU A 46 -4.19 3.05 4.54
CA LEU A 46 -4.87 2.58 5.75
C LEU A 46 -5.77 3.66 6.36
N ARG A 47 -5.35 4.93 6.36
CA ARG A 47 -6.22 6.04 6.79
C ARG A 47 -7.47 6.16 5.92
N THR A 48 -7.30 5.99 4.62
CA THR A 48 -8.45 5.97 3.68
C THR A 48 -9.38 4.80 3.99
N ILE A 49 -8.85 3.60 4.25
CA ILE A 49 -9.65 2.43 4.65
C ILE A 49 -10.39 2.70 5.96
N ASN A 50 -9.74 3.25 6.99
CA ASN A 50 -10.37 3.56 8.27
C ASN A 50 -11.55 4.54 8.09
N THR A 51 -11.38 5.60 7.29
CA THR A 51 -12.45 6.55 6.99
C THR A 51 -13.59 5.89 6.21
N ALA A 52 -13.25 5.03 5.26
CA ALA A 52 -14.23 4.28 4.46
C ALA A 52 -15.03 3.30 5.32
N GLU A 53 -14.39 2.58 6.26
CA GLU A 53 -15.06 1.65 7.18
C GLU A 53 -16.08 2.37 8.07
N VAL A 54 -15.72 3.51 8.64
CA VAL A 54 -16.66 4.32 9.46
C VAL A 54 -17.82 4.82 8.59
N THR A 55 -17.55 5.29 7.38
CA THR A 55 -18.60 5.75 6.45
C THR A 55 -19.52 4.60 6.04
N TYR A 56 -18.94 3.43 5.76
CA TYR A 56 -19.68 2.22 5.41
C TYR A 56 -20.60 1.78 6.53
N ALA A 57 -20.11 1.69 7.77
CA ALA A 57 -20.90 1.29 8.93
C ALA A 57 -22.08 2.27 9.19
N ASN A 58 -21.88 3.57 8.99
CA ASN A 58 -22.93 4.59 9.11
C ASN A 58 -23.97 4.49 7.98
N THR A 59 -23.54 4.11 6.77
CA THR A 59 -24.43 3.99 5.60
C THR A 59 -25.24 2.69 5.65
N TYR A 60 -24.66 1.63 6.17
CA TYR A 60 -25.22 0.28 6.24
C TYR A 60 -25.29 -0.26 7.69
N PRO A 61 -26.07 0.36 8.58
CA PRO A 61 -26.06 0.02 10.02
C PRO A 61 -26.48 -1.41 10.33
N ALA A 62 -27.27 -2.05 9.45
CA ALA A 62 -27.64 -3.46 9.59
C ALA A 62 -26.48 -4.42 9.27
N THR A 63 -25.46 -3.97 8.52
CA THR A 63 -24.26 -4.75 8.17
C THR A 63 -23.12 -4.44 9.13
N GLY A 64 -22.98 -3.19 9.58
CA GLY A 64 -21.85 -2.69 10.36
C GLY A 64 -20.63 -2.45 9.47
N TYR A 65 -19.43 -2.84 9.91
CA TYR A 65 -18.21 -2.71 9.12
C TYR A 65 -18.19 -3.67 7.92
N ALA A 66 -17.43 -3.33 6.89
CA ALA A 66 -17.35 -4.11 5.66
C ALA A 66 -16.76 -5.50 5.89
N ALA A 67 -17.41 -6.53 5.34
CA ALA A 67 -16.92 -7.91 5.48
C ALA A 67 -15.58 -8.16 4.76
N ALA A 68 -15.27 -7.38 3.73
CA ALA A 68 -14.03 -7.46 2.98
C ALA A 68 -13.68 -6.10 2.34
N LEU A 69 -12.40 -5.89 2.08
CA LEU A 69 -11.89 -4.65 1.48
C LEU A 69 -12.60 -4.28 0.15
N VAL A 70 -12.92 -5.28 -0.66
CA VAL A 70 -13.64 -5.08 -1.93
C VAL A 70 -15.02 -4.45 -1.75
N ASN A 71 -15.68 -4.67 -0.62
CA ASN A 71 -17.00 -4.08 -0.34
C ASN A 71 -16.92 -2.55 -0.17
N LEU A 72 -15.79 -2.02 0.24
CA LEU A 72 -15.56 -0.58 0.36
C LEU A 72 -15.42 0.12 -0.99
N GLY A 73 -14.87 -0.54 -2.00
CA GLY A 73 -14.64 0.03 -3.32
C GLY A 73 -15.49 -0.60 -4.42
N GLY A 74 -15.53 -1.90 -4.44
CA GLY A 74 -16.14 -2.69 -5.52
C GLY A 74 -15.11 -3.29 -6.47
N ALA A 75 -15.56 -4.16 -7.38
CA ALA A 75 -14.75 -4.75 -8.43
C ALA A 75 -14.31 -3.67 -9.45
N ALA A 76 -13.30 -3.98 -10.25
CA ALA A 76 -12.83 -3.07 -11.31
C ALA A 76 -14.02 -2.57 -12.17
N ASN A 77 -14.09 -1.25 -12.32
CA ASN A 77 -15.14 -0.53 -13.06
C ASN A 77 -16.57 -0.54 -12.47
N SER A 78 -16.81 -1.18 -11.32
CA SER A 78 -18.16 -1.19 -10.72
C SER A 78 -18.61 0.19 -10.24
N CYS A 79 -17.68 1.09 -9.93
CA CYS A 79 -17.94 2.47 -9.51
C CYS A 79 -17.85 3.49 -10.66
N ALA A 80 -17.48 3.09 -11.88
CA ALA A 80 -17.34 3.99 -13.03
C ALA A 80 -18.65 4.22 -13.81
N ALA A 81 -19.55 3.26 -13.79
CA ALA A 81 -20.91 3.43 -14.31
C ALA A 81 -21.82 3.86 -13.16
N ALA A 82 -22.89 4.59 -13.46
CA ALA A 82 -23.91 5.06 -12.49
C ALA A 82 -24.64 3.91 -11.73
N THR A 83 -23.93 2.85 -11.40
CA THR A 83 -24.33 1.76 -10.54
C THR A 83 -24.25 2.25 -9.11
N PHE A 84 -25.38 2.38 -8.49
CA PHE A 84 -25.57 2.87 -7.14
C PHE A 84 -24.67 2.12 -6.15
N ALA A 85 -24.06 2.86 -5.23
CA ALA A 85 -23.37 2.30 -4.08
C ALA A 85 -24.28 1.29 -3.36
N ALA A 86 -23.77 0.10 -3.14
CA ALA A 86 -24.48 -1.00 -2.49
C ALA A 86 -23.58 -1.64 -1.44
N VAL A 87 -24.14 -2.46 -0.56
CA VAL A 87 -23.40 -3.19 0.48
C VAL A 87 -22.22 -3.99 -0.12
N ALA A 88 -22.33 -4.48 -1.35
CA ALA A 88 -21.26 -5.23 -2.02
C ALA A 88 -20.18 -4.33 -2.66
N ASN A 89 -20.49 -3.06 -2.95
CA ASN A 89 -19.58 -2.09 -3.60
C ASN A 89 -20.00 -0.66 -3.22
N ALA A 90 -19.50 -0.20 -2.09
CA ALA A 90 -19.86 1.10 -1.55
C ALA A 90 -19.21 2.30 -2.25
N CYS A 91 -18.23 2.06 -3.11
CA CYS A 91 -17.49 3.09 -3.88
C CYS A 91 -16.86 4.18 -3.00
N LEU A 92 -16.39 3.82 -1.81
CA LEU A 92 -15.75 4.71 -0.84
C LEU A 92 -14.22 4.80 -1.00
N ILE A 93 -13.61 3.80 -1.66
CA ILE A 93 -12.17 3.75 -1.95
C ILE A 93 -11.95 3.50 -3.44
N ASP A 94 -10.74 3.83 -3.93
CA ASP A 94 -10.38 3.58 -5.32
C ASP A 94 -10.25 2.08 -5.64
N ASN A 95 -10.48 1.72 -6.91
CA ASN A 95 -10.48 0.33 -7.38
C ASN A 95 -9.12 -0.37 -7.20
N VAL A 96 -8.01 0.38 -7.24
CA VAL A 96 -6.67 -0.18 -7.05
C VAL A 96 -6.51 -0.65 -5.61
N LEU A 97 -6.95 0.17 -4.65
CA LEU A 97 -6.92 -0.17 -3.24
C LEU A 97 -7.93 -1.29 -2.91
N ALA A 98 -9.14 -1.23 -3.49
CA ALA A 98 -10.15 -2.29 -3.36
C ALA A 98 -9.66 -3.64 -3.91
N GLY A 99 -8.80 -3.63 -4.93
CA GLY A 99 -8.11 -4.80 -5.46
C GLY A 99 -7.04 -5.38 -4.53
N GLY A 100 -6.78 -4.73 -3.38
CA GLY A 100 -5.92 -5.26 -2.33
C GLY A 100 -4.42 -5.09 -2.56
N THR A 101 -3.97 -4.44 -3.64
CA THR A 101 -2.53 -4.20 -3.87
C THR A 101 -2.29 -2.81 -4.41
N LYS A 102 -1.46 -2.01 -3.69
CA LYS A 102 -1.11 -0.65 -4.08
C LYS A 102 0.29 -0.29 -3.57
N SER A 103 1.09 0.38 -4.40
CA SER A 103 2.43 0.88 -4.04
C SER A 103 3.34 -0.18 -3.39
N GLY A 104 3.29 -1.44 -3.88
CA GLY A 104 4.12 -2.54 -3.36
C GLY A 104 3.68 -3.09 -2.01
N TYR A 105 2.46 -2.74 -1.54
CA TYR A 105 1.82 -3.28 -0.34
C TYR A 105 0.55 -4.05 -0.69
N ALA A 106 0.32 -5.15 0.02
CA ALA A 106 -0.92 -5.90 0.01
C ALA A 106 -1.80 -5.44 1.18
N PHE A 107 -3.07 -5.16 0.91
CA PHE A 107 -4.04 -4.66 1.87
C PHE A 107 -5.16 -5.66 2.11
N THR A 108 -5.59 -5.75 3.35
CA THR A 108 -6.79 -6.49 3.75
C THR A 108 -7.58 -5.65 4.75
N ALA A 109 -8.89 -5.73 4.70
CA ALA A 109 -9.78 -5.22 5.72
C ALA A 109 -10.91 -6.25 5.91
N VAL A 110 -11.24 -6.58 7.15
CA VAL A 110 -12.22 -7.61 7.49
C VAL A 110 -13.01 -7.15 8.69
N GLY A 111 -14.32 -6.99 8.51
CA GLY A 111 -15.27 -6.79 9.60
C GLY A 111 -15.54 -8.08 10.38
N ALA A 112 -15.76 -7.97 11.68
CA ALA A 112 -16.03 -9.08 12.58
C ALA A 112 -16.97 -8.65 13.72
N GLY A 113 -17.38 -9.61 14.56
CA GLY A 113 -18.25 -9.36 15.73
C GLY A 113 -19.73 -9.62 15.47
N GLY A 114 -20.08 -10.30 14.36
CA GLY A 114 -21.46 -10.69 14.00
C GLY A 114 -22.14 -9.71 13.04
N PRO A 115 -23.39 -9.96 12.62
CA PRO A 115 -24.25 -8.98 11.96
C PRO A 115 -25.06 -8.18 13.00
N PRO A 116 -24.89 -6.83 13.13
CA PRO A 116 -23.89 -6.01 12.41
C PRO A 116 -22.46 -6.23 12.92
N ALA A 117 -21.48 -6.15 12.01
CA ALA A 117 -20.07 -6.22 12.40
C ALA A 117 -19.70 -4.99 13.24
N THR A 118 -19.26 -5.23 14.49
CA THR A 118 -18.97 -4.17 15.47
C THR A 118 -17.50 -3.79 15.55
N ILE A 119 -16.62 -4.62 15.01
CA ILE A 119 -15.18 -4.40 14.95
C ILE A 119 -14.67 -4.66 13.53
N TYR A 120 -13.52 -4.10 13.17
CA TYR A 120 -12.79 -4.47 11.97
C TYR A 120 -11.30 -4.53 12.24
N ALA A 121 -10.58 -5.23 11.39
CA ALA A 121 -9.13 -5.23 11.35
C ALA A 121 -8.67 -4.96 9.92
N SER A 122 -7.80 -3.97 9.74
CA SER A 122 -7.15 -3.67 8.47
C SER A 122 -5.64 -3.88 8.59
N LYS A 123 -5.02 -4.39 7.53
CA LYS A 123 -3.58 -4.66 7.47
C LYS A 123 -3.01 -4.20 6.13
N ALA A 124 -1.75 -3.75 6.16
CA ALA A 124 -0.93 -3.49 4.98
C ALA A 124 0.42 -4.19 5.19
N THR A 125 0.73 -5.13 4.30
CA THR A 125 1.97 -5.93 4.35
C THR A 125 2.77 -5.71 3.08
N PRO A 126 4.11 -5.57 3.13
CA PRO A 126 4.90 -5.44 1.92
C PRO A 126 4.81 -6.72 1.08
N VAL A 127 4.57 -6.58 -0.22
CA VAL A 127 4.50 -7.72 -1.17
C VAL A 127 5.83 -8.47 -1.22
N THR A 128 6.95 -7.73 -1.18
CA THR A 128 8.29 -8.29 -1.11
C THR A 128 9.06 -7.60 0.02
N PRO A 129 9.11 -8.20 1.23
CA PRO A 129 9.85 -7.65 2.35
C PRO A 129 11.31 -7.36 2.00
N GLY A 130 11.83 -6.19 2.41
CA GLY A 130 13.19 -5.74 2.09
C GLY A 130 13.35 -5.10 0.70
N GLN A 131 12.33 -5.14 -0.17
CA GLN A 131 12.35 -4.47 -1.48
C GLN A 131 11.22 -3.44 -1.64
N THR A 132 10.00 -3.81 -1.25
CA THR A 132 8.85 -2.89 -1.33
C THR A 132 8.59 -2.15 -0.02
N GLY A 133 9.03 -2.70 1.10
CA GLY A 133 8.99 -2.14 2.44
C GLY A 133 9.55 -3.11 3.47
N GLN A 134 9.69 -2.67 4.70
CA GLN A 134 10.15 -3.49 5.83
C GLN A 134 9.10 -3.61 6.93
N ARG A 135 8.25 -2.58 7.07
CA ARG A 135 7.25 -2.51 8.14
C ARG A 135 5.90 -3.00 7.64
N ASN A 136 5.22 -3.75 8.51
CA ASN A 136 3.82 -4.09 8.36
C ASN A 136 3.00 -3.10 9.17
N PHE A 137 1.86 -2.67 8.64
CA PHE A 137 0.97 -1.74 9.30
C PHE A 137 -0.38 -2.40 9.54
N CYS A 138 -1.04 -2.05 10.63
CA CYS A 138 -2.40 -2.49 10.94
C CYS A 138 -3.17 -1.40 11.66
N SER A 139 -4.48 -1.48 11.55
CA SER A 139 -5.41 -0.60 12.24
C SER A 139 -6.70 -1.35 12.55
N ASP A 140 -7.46 -0.82 13.48
CA ASP A 140 -8.74 -1.35 13.91
C ASP A 140 -9.77 -0.19 14.07
N GLN A 141 -10.92 -0.48 14.68
CA GLN A 141 -11.99 0.49 14.93
C GLN A 141 -11.58 1.70 15.80
N SER A 142 -10.41 1.67 16.44
CA SER A 142 -9.85 2.83 17.14
C SER A 142 -9.31 3.89 16.19
N GLY A 143 -9.07 3.53 14.91
CA GLY A 143 -8.46 4.40 13.90
C GLY A 143 -6.96 4.62 14.09
N VAL A 144 -6.37 4.04 15.14
CA VAL A 144 -4.92 4.13 15.39
C VAL A 144 -4.20 3.18 14.46
N ILE A 145 -3.10 3.65 13.87
CA ILE A 145 -2.25 2.82 13.00
C ILE A 145 -1.05 2.36 13.81
N TYR A 146 -0.86 1.06 13.85
CA TYR A 146 0.25 0.38 14.50
C TYR A 146 1.21 -0.18 13.45
N TYR A 147 2.47 -0.37 13.83
CA TYR A 147 3.44 -1.00 12.94
C TYR A 147 4.29 -2.06 13.65
N THR A 148 4.75 -3.02 12.90
CA THR A 148 5.68 -4.08 13.33
C THR A 148 6.51 -4.58 12.16
N GLN A 149 7.64 -5.20 12.43
CA GLN A 149 8.41 -5.94 11.42
C GLN A 149 7.90 -7.38 11.24
N ASN A 150 7.11 -7.90 12.19
CA ASN A 150 6.50 -9.23 12.09
C ASN A 150 5.06 -9.14 11.60
N PRO A 151 4.73 -9.64 10.37
CA PRO A 151 3.39 -9.55 9.81
C PRO A 151 2.32 -10.30 10.62
N ALA A 152 2.69 -11.37 11.32
CA ALA A 152 1.78 -12.15 12.13
C ALA A 152 1.39 -11.46 13.47
N ALA A 153 2.23 -10.54 13.95
CA ALA A 153 2.06 -9.91 15.26
C ALA A 153 1.50 -8.48 15.19
N CYS A 154 1.03 -8.03 14.04
CA CYS A 154 0.47 -6.69 13.92
C CYS A 154 -0.91 -6.63 14.56
N SER A 155 -1.00 -5.95 15.69
CA SER A 155 -2.21 -5.74 16.49
C SER A 155 -2.10 -4.41 17.25
N ASN A 156 -3.13 -4.05 18.01
CA ASN A 156 -3.12 -2.89 18.91
C ASN A 156 -2.08 -2.97 20.04
N ALA A 157 -1.42 -4.12 20.24
CA ALA A 157 -0.27 -4.28 21.12
C ALA A 157 1.08 -3.92 20.44
N SER A 158 1.06 -3.63 19.13
CA SER A 158 2.23 -3.18 18.36
C SER A 158 2.52 -1.70 18.62
N THR A 159 3.66 -1.20 18.12
CA THR A 159 4.03 0.22 18.27
C THR A 159 3.09 1.10 17.44
N SER A 160 2.46 2.09 18.06
CA SER A 160 1.65 3.10 17.35
C SER A 160 2.55 4.05 16.53
N LEU A 161 2.02 4.56 15.42
CA LEU A 161 2.66 5.60 14.60
C LEU A 161 2.44 6.99 15.18
#